data_e4f3bfcfb8a8f17115189bfa7b963b41
#
_entry.id   e4f3bfcfb8a8f17115189bfa7b963b41
#
_cell.length_a   1.000
_cell.length_b   1.000
_cell.length_c   1.000
_cell.angle_alpha   90.00
_cell.angle_beta   90.00
_cell.angle_gamma   90.00
#
_symmetry.space_group_name_H-M   'P 1'
#
loop_
_entity.id
_entity.type
_entity.pdbx_description
1 polymer ?
#
loop_
_entity_poly.entity_id
_entity_poly.type
_entity_poly.pdbx_seq_one_letter_code
_entity_poly.pdbx_strand_id
1 'polypeptide(L)'
;MSSFRLNAIEITNYKNVSNASYTFDAPIHCFVGNNGKGKTNTLDAIYHLAMGRSYFSAVNAHTIQHEADFMRVEGHFERDDRTERIECMLKREASKVFIRNGKKYKKLSEHIGLLPTVMISPADVDLINEGSQTRRSFIDRLIGQADKTYLHQLIQYQKILQQRNALLKQMGRYGQGANETLEIYNEQLVALGSPIHQTRVEYLSTFEPLFKKRYAAISGVEENVSVSYQSQLLNEDFRKLIENAATQDRMAQFSTVGIHKDDLVFEIEGYPIKKFGSQGQRKSLLIALKLAQFDMLKQITTVTPILLLDDIFDKLDEQRVSKIINLVHESSTGQLFITDTHPERTEAVIKKTEQAFKLHHL
;
A
#
# COMPACT_ATOMS: atom_id res chain seq x y z
N MET A 1 13.05 5.19 19.86
CA MET A 1 12.09 4.75 18.83
C MET A 1 10.98 3.99 19.51
N SER A 2 9.74 4.26 19.15
CA SER A 2 8.57 3.57 19.69
C SER A 2 8.62 2.09 19.31
N SER A 3 8.44 1.18 20.27
CA SER A 3 8.36 -0.26 20.00
C SER A 3 6.98 -0.57 19.44
N PHE A 4 6.94 -1.32 18.35
CA PHE A 4 5.69 -1.75 17.72
C PHE A 4 5.83 -3.18 17.22
N ARG A 5 4.93 -4.06 17.67
CA ARG A 5 4.98 -5.48 17.37
C ARG A 5 3.60 -6.11 17.32
N LEU A 6 3.39 -7.04 16.39
CA LEU A 6 2.26 -7.96 16.40
C LEU A 6 2.63 -9.20 17.24
N ASN A 7 1.93 -9.44 18.35
CA ASN A 7 2.20 -10.55 19.26
C ASN A 7 1.37 -11.80 18.95
N ALA A 8 0.15 -11.63 18.43
CA ALA A 8 -0.70 -12.74 18.04
C ALA A 8 -1.71 -12.31 16.97
N ILE A 9 -2.17 -13.28 16.18
CA ILE A 9 -3.26 -13.11 15.22
C ILE A 9 -4.21 -14.32 15.27
N GLU A 10 -5.51 -14.05 15.21
CA GLU A 10 -6.55 -15.04 15.01
C GLU A 10 -7.28 -14.75 13.70
N ILE A 11 -7.46 -15.77 12.89
CA ILE A 11 -8.06 -15.67 11.55
C ILE A 11 -9.21 -16.68 11.48
N THR A 12 -10.39 -16.22 11.10
CA THR A 12 -11.58 -17.07 10.90
C THR A 12 -12.20 -16.74 9.55
N ASN A 13 -12.36 -17.77 8.71
CA ASN A 13 -13.02 -17.70 7.39
C ASN A 13 -12.46 -16.62 6.47
N TYR A 14 -11.14 -16.42 6.48
CA TYR A 14 -10.48 -15.44 5.63
C TYR A 14 -9.94 -16.11 4.37
N LYS A 15 -10.56 -15.85 3.22
CA LYS A 15 -10.23 -16.49 1.92
C LYS A 15 -10.21 -18.01 2.04
N ASN A 16 -9.04 -18.68 1.90
CA ASN A 16 -8.92 -20.14 2.06
C ASN A 16 -8.52 -20.56 3.49
N VAL A 17 -8.37 -19.62 4.43
CA VAL A 17 -8.03 -19.92 5.82
C VAL A 17 -9.32 -20.03 6.64
N SER A 18 -9.73 -21.23 6.99
CA SER A 18 -10.95 -21.45 7.78
C SER A 18 -10.77 -21.03 9.23
N ASN A 19 -9.66 -21.50 9.87
CA ASN A 19 -9.28 -21.15 11.24
C ASN A 19 -7.78 -21.23 11.39
N ALA A 20 -7.17 -20.19 11.92
CA ALA A 20 -5.77 -20.18 12.27
C ALA A 20 -5.50 -19.25 13.45
N SER A 21 -4.55 -19.64 14.32
CA SER A 21 -4.08 -18.82 15.43
C SER A 21 -2.56 -18.93 15.50
N TYR A 22 -1.88 -17.79 15.56
CA TYR A 22 -0.43 -17.72 15.62
C TYR A 22 0.02 -16.76 16.71
N THR A 23 1.11 -17.14 17.40
CA THR A 23 1.84 -16.28 18.33
C THR A 23 3.21 -15.93 17.75
N PHE A 24 3.64 -14.70 17.95
CA PHE A 24 4.82 -14.11 17.33
C PHE A 24 5.80 -13.62 18.39
N ASP A 25 6.76 -14.49 18.73
CA ASP A 25 7.76 -14.33 19.80
C ASP A 25 9.17 -14.02 19.27
N ALA A 26 9.37 -14.11 17.96
CA ALA A 26 10.63 -13.82 17.27
C ALA A 26 10.54 -12.55 16.40
N PRO A 27 11.65 -11.96 15.99
CA PRO A 27 11.63 -10.85 15.01
C PRO A 27 11.27 -11.29 13.59
N ILE A 28 11.55 -12.56 13.23
CA ILE A 28 11.24 -13.13 11.92
C ILE A 28 10.30 -14.32 12.06
N HIS A 29 9.20 -14.30 11.33
CA HIS A 29 8.25 -15.40 11.22
C HIS A 29 8.11 -15.85 9.77
N CYS A 30 8.28 -17.14 9.52
CA CYS A 30 8.19 -17.73 8.19
C CYS A 30 7.06 -18.72 8.13
N PHE A 31 6.12 -18.48 7.25
CA PHE A 31 5.05 -19.41 6.91
C PHE A 31 5.50 -20.26 5.70
N VAL A 32 5.73 -21.54 5.95
CA VAL A 32 6.28 -22.46 4.96
C VAL A 32 5.34 -23.64 4.69
N GLY A 33 5.35 -24.15 3.47
CA GLY A 33 4.53 -25.29 3.07
C GLY A 33 4.09 -25.22 1.62
N ASN A 34 3.32 -26.20 1.18
CA ASN A 34 2.87 -26.33 -0.21
C ASN A 34 1.99 -25.16 -0.67
N ASN A 35 1.86 -24.98 -1.98
CA ASN A 35 0.95 -23.99 -2.55
C ASN A 35 -0.51 -24.27 -2.16
N GLY A 36 -1.30 -23.22 -2.03
CA GLY A 36 -2.71 -23.32 -1.66
C GLY A 36 -2.99 -23.48 -0.15
N LYS A 37 -1.98 -23.62 0.70
CA LYS A 37 -2.13 -23.80 2.15
C LYS A 37 -2.45 -22.51 2.95
N GLY A 38 -2.59 -21.37 2.28
CA GLY A 38 -3.00 -20.13 2.96
C GLY A 38 -1.87 -19.21 3.39
N LYS A 39 -0.60 -19.50 3.04
CA LYS A 39 0.57 -18.66 3.40
C LYS A 39 0.37 -17.18 3.04
N THR A 40 0.17 -16.89 1.77
CA THR A 40 -0.14 -15.54 1.24
C THR A 40 -1.37 -14.94 1.92
N ASN A 41 -2.42 -15.73 2.17
CA ASN A 41 -3.64 -15.22 2.80
C ASN A 41 -3.45 -14.92 4.30
N THR A 42 -2.52 -15.57 4.98
CA THR A 42 -2.12 -15.22 6.35
C THR A 42 -1.42 -13.85 6.38
N LEU A 43 -0.48 -13.60 5.45
CA LEU A 43 0.14 -12.27 5.32
C LEU A 43 -0.89 -11.20 4.94
N ASP A 44 -1.80 -11.53 4.02
CA ASP A 44 -2.88 -10.62 3.63
C ASP A 44 -3.84 -10.30 4.79
N ALA A 45 -4.08 -11.23 5.71
CA ALA A 45 -4.85 -10.96 6.92
C ALA A 45 -4.15 -9.96 7.86
N ILE A 46 -2.82 -10.06 8.02
CA ILE A 46 -2.02 -9.07 8.77
C ILE A 46 -2.11 -7.70 8.07
N TYR A 47 -1.92 -7.67 6.76
CA TYR A 47 -2.06 -6.45 5.96
C TYR A 47 -3.47 -5.85 6.06
N HIS A 48 -4.50 -6.69 6.04
CA HIS A 48 -5.91 -6.26 6.15
C HIS A 48 -6.18 -5.58 7.50
N LEU A 49 -5.62 -6.11 8.60
CA LEU A 49 -5.70 -5.45 9.90
C LEU A 49 -5.04 -4.06 9.90
N ALA A 50 -3.93 -3.88 9.19
CA ALA A 50 -3.23 -2.61 9.13
C ALA A 50 -3.90 -1.59 8.20
N MET A 51 -4.30 -2.02 7.02
CA MET A 51 -4.76 -1.14 5.94
C MET A 51 -6.27 -1.10 5.75
N GLY A 52 -7.01 -1.88 6.55
CA GLY A 52 -8.46 -1.95 6.43
C GLY A 52 -8.97 -2.61 5.16
N ARG A 53 -8.12 -3.26 4.37
CA ARG A 53 -8.48 -3.94 3.12
C ARG A 53 -7.45 -4.99 2.75
N SER A 54 -7.84 -5.98 1.95
CA SER A 54 -6.91 -6.92 1.33
C SER A 54 -5.91 -6.21 0.41
N TYR A 55 -4.68 -6.72 0.37
CA TYR A 55 -3.65 -6.28 -0.58
C TYR A 55 -4.01 -6.68 -2.02
N PHE A 56 -4.56 -7.90 -2.18
CA PHE A 56 -4.81 -8.55 -3.47
C PHE A 56 -6.20 -8.31 -4.04
N SER A 57 -7.15 -7.80 -3.26
CA SER A 57 -8.52 -7.56 -3.72
C SER A 57 -9.10 -6.25 -3.22
N ALA A 58 -9.67 -5.50 -4.14
CA ALA A 58 -10.45 -4.30 -3.80
C ALA A 58 -11.88 -4.64 -3.33
N VAL A 59 -12.38 -5.85 -3.65
CA VAL A 59 -13.73 -6.29 -3.32
C VAL A 59 -13.73 -6.97 -1.96
N ASN A 60 -14.38 -6.34 -0.98
CA ASN A 60 -14.44 -6.86 0.38
C ASN A 60 -15.01 -8.29 0.46
N ALA A 61 -16.05 -8.61 -0.30
CA ALA A 61 -16.67 -9.94 -0.30
C ALA A 61 -15.68 -11.07 -0.64
N HIS A 62 -14.64 -10.80 -1.44
CA HIS A 62 -13.60 -11.77 -1.77
C HIS A 62 -12.68 -12.13 -0.60
N THR A 63 -12.79 -11.44 0.54
CA THR A 63 -12.03 -11.78 1.75
C THR A 63 -12.76 -12.78 2.64
N ILE A 64 -14.06 -13.03 2.40
CA ILE A 64 -14.82 -14.05 3.12
C ILE A 64 -14.59 -15.39 2.42
N GLN A 65 -14.31 -16.44 3.20
CA GLN A 65 -14.17 -17.80 2.67
C GLN A 65 -15.41 -18.20 1.87
N HIS A 66 -15.21 -18.94 0.79
CA HIS A 66 -16.30 -19.49 0.02
C HIS A 66 -17.21 -20.34 0.93
N GLU A 67 -18.53 -20.20 0.80
CA GLU A 67 -19.55 -20.85 1.63
C GLU A 67 -19.66 -20.35 3.09
N ALA A 68 -18.79 -19.44 3.56
CA ALA A 68 -18.95 -18.83 4.87
C ALA A 68 -19.77 -17.54 4.78
N ASP A 69 -20.51 -17.21 5.86
CA ASP A 69 -21.33 -15.99 5.95
C ASP A 69 -20.53 -14.77 6.40
N PHE A 70 -19.40 -14.98 7.07
CA PHE A 70 -18.59 -13.91 7.61
C PHE A 70 -17.10 -14.29 7.64
N MET A 71 -16.28 -13.29 7.78
CA MET A 71 -14.87 -13.43 8.18
C MET A 71 -14.58 -12.60 9.42
N ARG A 72 -13.60 -13.03 10.22
CA ARG A 72 -13.03 -12.31 11.33
C ARG A 72 -11.51 -12.43 11.33
N VAL A 73 -10.84 -11.31 11.52
CA VAL A 73 -9.40 -11.27 11.79
C VAL A 73 -9.18 -10.41 13.03
N GLU A 74 -8.45 -10.94 14.01
CA GLU A 74 -8.11 -10.23 15.24
C GLU A 74 -6.60 -10.27 15.45
N GLY A 75 -6.00 -9.13 15.77
CA GLY A 75 -4.58 -9.00 16.07
C GLY A 75 -4.35 -8.37 17.44
N HIS A 76 -3.38 -8.91 18.17
CA HIS A 76 -2.87 -8.37 19.41
C HIS A 76 -1.51 -7.74 19.16
N PHE A 77 -1.47 -6.42 19.30
CA PHE A 77 -0.26 -5.63 19.08
C PHE A 77 0.25 -5.07 20.39
N GLU A 78 1.53 -4.88 20.47
CA GLU A 78 2.18 -4.12 21.51
C GLU A 78 2.75 -2.83 20.93
N ARG A 79 2.48 -1.72 21.59
CA ARG A 79 3.01 -0.41 21.23
C ARG A 79 3.37 0.35 22.49
N ASP A 80 4.66 0.66 22.68
CA ASP A 80 5.15 1.41 23.85
C ASP A 80 4.61 0.82 25.18
N ASP A 81 4.78 -0.48 25.37
CA ASP A 81 4.33 -1.27 26.55
C ASP A 81 2.80 -1.29 26.75
N ARG A 82 2.03 -0.91 25.73
CA ARG A 82 0.56 -0.99 25.74
C ARG A 82 0.07 -2.03 24.76
N THR A 83 -0.85 -2.87 25.24
CA THR A 83 -1.51 -3.85 24.37
C THR A 83 -2.63 -3.19 23.59
N GLU A 84 -2.63 -3.38 22.27
CA GLU A 84 -3.65 -2.92 21.35
C GLU A 84 -4.32 -4.13 20.69
N ARG A 85 -5.61 -4.27 20.89
CA ARG A 85 -6.42 -5.30 20.22
C ARG A 85 -7.15 -4.68 19.06
N ILE A 86 -6.89 -5.17 17.85
CA ILE A 86 -7.54 -4.73 16.63
C ILE A 86 -8.32 -5.90 16.02
N GLU A 87 -9.56 -5.66 15.69
CA GLU A 87 -10.45 -6.67 15.13
C GLU A 87 -11.13 -6.13 13.88
N CYS A 88 -11.15 -6.94 12.84
CA CYS A 88 -11.89 -6.70 11.60
C CYS A 88 -12.93 -7.80 11.41
N MET A 89 -14.18 -7.42 11.26
CA MET A 89 -15.27 -8.34 10.93
C MET A 89 -15.98 -7.88 9.67
N LEU A 90 -16.32 -8.82 8.83
CA LEU A 90 -17.14 -8.60 7.63
C LEU A 90 -18.15 -9.74 7.51
N LYS A 91 -19.42 -9.41 7.35
CA LYS A 91 -20.48 -10.34 6.96
C LYS A 91 -20.84 -10.11 5.48
N ARG A 92 -21.35 -11.13 4.81
CA ARG A 92 -21.92 -10.96 3.47
C ARG A 92 -23.03 -9.92 3.52
N GLU A 93 -23.08 -9.08 2.48
CA GLU A 93 -24.08 -8.00 2.33
C GLU A 93 -24.12 -6.96 3.46
N ALA A 94 -23.12 -6.97 4.38
CA ALA A 94 -23.03 -6.01 5.46
C ALA A 94 -21.78 -5.13 5.35
N SER A 95 -21.81 -4.00 6.07
CA SER A 95 -20.66 -3.12 6.17
C SER A 95 -19.57 -3.75 7.03
N LYS A 96 -18.33 -3.60 6.60
CA LYS A 96 -17.15 -3.99 7.37
C LYS A 96 -17.06 -3.20 8.68
N VAL A 97 -16.72 -3.89 9.76
CA VAL A 97 -16.58 -3.34 11.10
C VAL A 97 -15.15 -3.47 11.56
N PHE A 98 -14.55 -2.37 12.01
CA PHE A 98 -13.27 -2.32 12.68
C PHE A 98 -13.44 -1.90 14.12
N ILE A 99 -12.78 -2.62 15.03
CA ILE A 99 -12.86 -2.41 16.49
C ILE A 99 -11.43 -2.29 17.02
N ARG A 100 -11.17 -1.29 17.85
CA ARG A 100 -9.93 -1.11 18.59
C ARG A 100 -10.23 -1.11 20.09
N ASN A 101 -9.62 -2.01 20.84
CA ASN A 101 -9.79 -2.13 22.29
C ASN A 101 -11.28 -2.14 22.72
N GLY A 102 -12.12 -2.88 21.99
CA GLY A 102 -13.55 -2.99 22.22
C GLY A 102 -14.40 -1.81 21.70
N LYS A 103 -13.78 -0.77 21.13
CA LYS A 103 -14.51 0.39 20.58
C LYS A 103 -14.52 0.35 19.06
N LYS A 104 -15.72 0.41 18.47
CA LYS A 104 -15.88 0.47 17.01
C LYS A 104 -15.43 1.84 16.48
N TYR A 105 -14.63 1.82 15.39
CA TYR A 105 -14.29 3.03 14.66
C TYR A 105 -15.52 3.64 13.97
N LYS A 106 -15.65 4.95 14.02
CA LYS A 106 -16.66 5.69 13.24
C LYS A 106 -16.25 5.77 11.76
N LYS A 107 -14.97 5.99 11.50
CA LYS A 107 -14.39 6.06 10.16
C LYS A 107 -13.10 5.24 10.13
N LEU A 108 -12.95 4.41 9.09
CA LEU A 108 -11.76 3.58 8.92
C LEU A 108 -10.48 4.44 8.73
N SER A 109 -10.61 5.66 8.21
CA SER A 109 -9.48 6.60 8.09
C SER A 109 -8.81 6.94 9.43
N GLU A 110 -9.52 6.79 10.56
CA GLU A 110 -8.94 6.98 11.90
C GLU A 110 -7.94 5.87 12.25
N HIS A 111 -8.13 4.68 11.68
CA HIS A 111 -7.29 3.50 11.88
C HIS A 111 -6.03 3.51 11.03
N ILE A 112 -6.11 3.95 9.77
CA ILE A 112 -4.97 3.95 8.83
C ILE A 112 -3.79 4.72 9.42
N GLY A 113 -2.59 4.14 9.34
CA GLY A 113 -1.36 4.68 9.93
C GLY A 113 -1.13 4.34 11.42
N LEU A 114 -2.10 3.67 12.07
CA LEU A 114 -1.89 3.15 13.42
C LEU A 114 -0.85 2.01 13.42
N LEU A 115 -0.92 1.16 12.41
CA LEU A 115 -0.10 -0.04 12.21
C LEU A 115 0.72 0.10 10.92
N PRO A 116 1.86 0.84 10.92
CA PRO A 116 2.65 1.02 9.71
C PRO A 116 3.09 -0.33 9.16
N THR A 117 2.73 -0.62 7.92
CA THR A 117 2.97 -1.93 7.31
C THR A 117 3.32 -1.77 5.83
N VAL A 118 4.33 -2.50 5.39
CA VAL A 118 4.73 -2.60 4.00
C VAL A 118 4.65 -4.05 3.55
N MET A 119 4.06 -4.29 2.39
CA MET A 119 4.01 -5.61 1.77
C MET A 119 4.77 -5.60 0.45
N ILE A 120 5.59 -6.62 0.25
CA ILE A 120 6.27 -6.94 -0.99
C ILE A 120 5.71 -8.28 -1.48
N SER A 121 5.17 -8.29 -2.69
CA SER A 121 4.51 -9.45 -3.27
C SER A 121 4.81 -9.56 -4.77
N PRO A 122 4.68 -10.74 -5.38
CA PRO A 122 4.72 -10.90 -6.83
C PRO A 122 3.77 -10.00 -7.61
N ALA A 123 2.62 -9.64 -7.01
CA ALA A 123 1.64 -8.72 -7.60
C ALA A 123 2.16 -7.27 -7.76
N ASP A 124 3.26 -6.90 -7.10
CA ASP A 124 3.84 -5.54 -7.24
C ASP A 124 4.36 -5.25 -8.65
N VAL A 125 4.54 -6.26 -9.49
CA VAL A 125 4.87 -6.08 -10.91
C VAL A 125 3.88 -5.18 -11.63
N ASP A 126 2.66 -5.08 -11.15
CA ASP A 126 1.60 -4.21 -11.65
C ASP A 126 1.95 -2.72 -11.54
N LEU A 127 2.83 -2.32 -10.59
CA LEU A 127 3.36 -0.96 -10.52
C LEU A 127 4.11 -0.55 -11.80
N ILE A 128 4.78 -1.51 -12.45
CA ILE A 128 5.49 -1.27 -13.72
C ILE A 128 4.55 -1.50 -14.90
N ASN A 129 3.78 -2.59 -14.89
CA ASN A 129 3.06 -3.07 -16.06
C ASN A 129 1.71 -2.38 -16.28
N GLU A 130 1.00 -2.01 -15.21
CA GLU A 130 -0.32 -1.43 -15.29
C GLU A 130 -0.33 0.10 -15.51
N GLY A 131 -1.52 0.66 -15.48
CA GLY A 131 -1.77 2.09 -15.69
C GLY A 131 -1.41 2.96 -14.48
N SER A 132 -1.57 4.27 -14.66
CA SER A 132 -1.29 5.28 -13.64
C SER A 132 -2.09 5.12 -12.34
N GLN A 133 -3.27 4.48 -12.39
CA GLN A 133 -4.08 4.26 -11.20
C GLN A 133 -3.36 3.40 -10.13
N THR A 134 -2.65 2.35 -10.55
CA THR A 134 -1.87 1.48 -9.64
C THR A 134 -0.74 2.27 -8.99
N ARG A 135 -0.03 3.10 -9.75
CA ARG A 135 1.05 3.95 -9.26
C ARG A 135 0.54 5.07 -8.33
N ARG A 136 -0.59 5.72 -8.66
CA ARG A 136 -1.25 6.65 -7.72
C ARG A 136 -1.66 5.96 -6.44
N SER A 137 -2.24 4.77 -6.53
CA SER A 137 -2.62 4.00 -5.33
C SER A 137 -1.40 3.62 -4.45
N PHE A 138 -0.22 3.45 -5.05
CA PHE A 138 1.02 3.21 -4.32
C PHE A 138 1.41 4.45 -3.49
N ILE A 139 1.51 5.64 -4.12
CA ILE A 139 1.88 6.86 -3.41
C ILE A 139 0.82 7.27 -2.38
N ASP A 140 -0.47 7.13 -2.71
CA ASP A 140 -1.57 7.47 -1.81
C ASP A 140 -1.59 6.58 -0.56
N ARG A 141 -1.22 5.30 -0.70
CA ARG A 141 -1.04 4.39 0.45
C ARG A 141 0.17 4.73 1.30
N LEU A 142 1.28 5.14 0.67
CA LEU A 142 2.47 5.58 1.38
C LEU A 142 2.15 6.83 2.22
N ILE A 143 1.69 7.90 1.58
CA ILE A 143 1.41 9.17 2.25
C ILE A 143 0.27 9.01 3.27
N GLY A 144 -0.81 8.30 2.89
CA GLY A 144 -1.98 8.13 3.75
C GLY A 144 -1.73 7.36 5.05
N GLN A 145 -0.67 6.54 5.14
CA GLN A 145 -0.24 5.93 6.41
C GLN A 145 0.50 6.93 7.30
N ALA A 146 1.17 7.92 6.71
CA ALA A 146 2.00 8.87 7.42
C ALA A 146 1.27 10.18 7.74
N ASP A 147 0.34 10.61 6.88
CA ASP A 147 -0.37 11.89 6.96
C ASP A 147 -1.90 11.70 6.93
N LYS A 148 -2.53 11.93 8.08
CA LYS A 148 -4.00 11.84 8.21
C LYS A 148 -4.74 12.97 7.51
N THR A 149 -4.13 14.15 7.41
CA THR A 149 -4.72 15.30 6.71
C THR A 149 -4.80 15.01 5.22
N TYR A 150 -3.70 14.52 4.65
CA TYR A 150 -3.67 14.05 3.26
C TYR A 150 -4.71 12.98 2.99
N LEU A 151 -4.78 11.94 3.83
CA LEU A 151 -5.77 10.86 3.67
C LEU A 151 -7.20 11.38 3.69
N HIS A 152 -7.50 12.30 4.60
CA HIS A 152 -8.83 12.90 4.70
C HIS A 152 -9.18 13.74 3.48
N GLN A 153 -8.25 14.59 3.02
CA GLN A 153 -8.41 15.40 1.81
C GLN A 153 -8.60 14.50 0.57
N LEU A 154 -7.82 13.43 0.44
CA LEU A 154 -7.92 12.49 -0.67
C LEU A 154 -9.29 11.80 -0.73
N ILE A 155 -9.81 11.35 0.42
CA ILE A 155 -11.15 10.74 0.50
C ILE A 155 -12.23 11.73 0.08
N GLN A 156 -12.14 12.98 0.55
CA GLN A 156 -13.08 14.04 0.16
C GLN A 156 -12.96 14.36 -1.32
N TYR A 157 -11.75 14.53 -1.84
CA TYR A 157 -11.51 14.78 -3.26
C TYR A 157 -12.15 13.71 -4.14
N GLN A 158 -11.95 12.44 -3.81
CA GLN A 158 -12.55 11.32 -4.56
C GLN A 158 -14.07 11.37 -4.54
N LYS A 159 -14.69 11.72 -3.41
CA LYS A 159 -16.13 11.87 -3.29
C LYS A 159 -16.67 13.02 -4.18
N ILE A 160 -16.03 14.19 -4.12
CA ILE A 160 -16.40 15.34 -4.94
C ILE A 160 -16.21 15.06 -6.42
N LEU A 161 -15.10 14.40 -6.79
CA LEU A 161 -14.85 13.98 -8.17
C LEU A 161 -15.96 13.05 -8.71
N GLN A 162 -16.41 12.09 -7.90
CA GLN A 162 -17.54 11.22 -8.28
C GLN A 162 -18.83 12.01 -8.50
N GLN A 163 -19.14 12.96 -7.59
CA GLN A 163 -20.33 13.80 -7.69
C GLN A 163 -20.27 14.71 -8.92
N ARG A 164 -19.11 15.35 -9.17
CA ARG A 164 -18.89 16.17 -10.37
C ARG A 164 -19.07 15.37 -11.64
N ASN A 165 -18.48 14.17 -11.72
CA ASN A 165 -18.60 13.30 -12.89
C ASN A 165 -20.04 12.79 -13.10
N ALA A 166 -20.79 12.54 -12.02
CA ALA A 166 -22.20 12.19 -12.12
C ALA A 166 -23.03 13.37 -12.68
N LEU A 167 -22.74 14.59 -12.23
CA LEU A 167 -23.38 15.81 -12.74
C LEU A 167 -23.06 16.04 -14.22
N LEU A 168 -21.80 15.91 -14.64
CA LEU A 168 -21.40 16.02 -16.05
C LEU A 168 -22.14 15.01 -16.96
N LYS A 169 -22.31 13.78 -16.50
CA LYS A 169 -23.12 12.77 -17.21
C LYS A 169 -24.60 13.14 -17.29
N GLN A 170 -25.15 13.69 -16.21
CA GLN A 170 -26.53 14.16 -16.20
C GLN A 170 -26.75 15.33 -17.16
N MET A 171 -25.83 16.30 -17.15
CA MET A 171 -25.87 17.46 -18.09
C MET A 171 -25.78 17.00 -19.54
N GLY A 172 -24.96 16.01 -19.86
CA GLY A 172 -24.87 15.44 -21.21
C GLY A 172 -26.13 14.72 -21.67
N ARG A 173 -26.95 14.18 -20.73
CA ARG A 173 -28.20 13.46 -21.07
C ARG A 173 -29.43 14.38 -21.22
N TYR A 174 -29.52 15.39 -20.37
CA TYR A 174 -30.76 16.17 -20.20
C TYR A 174 -30.62 17.64 -20.62
N GLY A 175 -29.45 18.03 -21.14
CA GLY A 175 -29.22 19.44 -21.50
C GLY A 175 -28.93 20.32 -20.28
N GLN A 176 -28.97 21.65 -20.50
CA GLN A 176 -28.49 22.65 -19.55
C GLN A 176 -29.25 22.69 -18.21
N GLY A 177 -28.56 23.08 -17.13
CA GLY A 177 -29.22 23.51 -15.91
C GLY A 177 -28.43 23.47 -14.60
N ALA A 178 -27.18 23.01 -14.57
CA ALA A 178 -26.48 22.83 -13.28
C ALA A 178 -25.09 23.50 -13.24
N ASN A 179 -24.91 24.62 -13.94
CA ASN A 179 -23.62 25.32 -14.02
C ASN A 179 -23.15 25.82 -12.65
N GLU A 180 -24.05 26.37 -11.84
CA GLU A 180 -23.72 26.83 -10.47
C GLU A 180 -23.26 25.67 -9.59
N THR A 181 -23.93 24.52 -9.64
CA THR A 181 -23.53 23.31 -8.89
C THR A 181 -22.20 22.77 -9.39
N LEU A 182 -21.95 22.80 -10.70
CA LEU A 182 -20.67 22.40 -11.28
C LEU A 182 -19.54 23.29 -10.78
N GLU A 183 -19.77 24.61 -10.67
CA GLU A 183 -18.78 25.54 -10.14
C GLU A 183 -18.47 25.29 -8.66
N ILE A 184 -19.46 24.98 -7.84
CA ILE A 184 -19.23 24.58 -6.44
C ILE A 184 -18.31 23.34 -6.37
N TYR A 185 -18.52 22.34 -7.24
CA TYR A 185 -17.64 21.18 -7.28
C TYR A 185 -16.24 21.53 -7.80
N ASN A 186 -16.10 22.44 -8.76
CA ASN A 186 -14.82 22.94 -9.24
C ASN A 186 -14.01 23.56 -8.10
N GLU A 187 -14.63 24.48 -7.34
CA GLU A 187 -14.02 25.12 -6.17
C GLU A 187 -13.54 24.10 -5.13
N GLN A 188 -14.40 23.12 -4.82
CA GLN A 188 -14.07 22.08 -3.86
C GLN A 188 -12.92 21.18 -4.35
N LEU A 189 -12.88 20.85 -5.65
CA LEU A 189 -11.77 20.08 -6.23
C LEU A 189 -10.46 20.84 -6.17
N VAL A 190 -10.47 22.15 -6.46
CA VAL A 190 -9.29 23.02 -6.35
C VAL A 190 -8.80 23.08 -4.91
N ALA A 191 -9.69 23.35 -3.96
CA ALA A 191 -9.35 23.48 -2.54
C ALA A 191 -8.75 22.20 -1.94
N LEU A 192 -9.20 21.02 -2.41
CA LEU A 192 -8.70 19.73 -1.95
C LEU A 192 -7.50 19.24 -2.77
N GLY A 193 -7.53 19.44 -4.08
CA GLY A 193 -6.52 18.86 -4.99
C GLY A 193 -5.19 19.58 -4.96
N SER A 194 -5.19 20.93 -4.78
CA SER A 194 -3.94 21.69 -4.71
C SER A 194 -3.05 21.28 -3.53
N PRO A 195 -3.53 21.17 -2.28
CA PRO A 195 -2.71 20.68 -1.18
C PRO A 195 -2.31 19.21 -1.34
N ILE A 196 -3.16 18.33 -1.91
CA ILE A 196 -2.79 16.94 -2.21
C ILE A 196 -1.63 16.90 -3.20
N HIS A 197 -1.68 17.71 -4.27
CA HIS A 197 -0.59 17.83 -5.23
C HIS A 197 0.72 18.26 -4.55
N GLN A 198 0.68 19.34 -3.77
CA GLN A 198 1.84 19.86 -3.06
C GLN A 198 2.46 18.79 -2.14
N THR A 199 1.63 18.10 -1.36
CA THR A 199 2.10 17.01 -0.49
C THR A 199 2.76 15.89 -1.29
N ARG A 200 2.20 15.48 -2.45
CA ARG A 200 2.83 14.47 -3.30
C ARG A 200 4.22 14.91 -3.80
N VAL A 201 4.38 16.17 -4.21
CA VAL A 201 5.69 16.72 -4.63
C VAL A 201 6.70 16.65 -3.50
N GLU A 202 6.34 17.10 -2.30
CA GLU A 202 7.22 17.08 -1.11
C GLU A 202 7.62 15.66 -0.71
N TYR A 203 6.66 14.73 -0.66
CA TYR A 203 6.93 13.34 -0.32
C TYR A 203 7.82 12.65 -1.36
N LEU A 204 7.63 12.90 -2.64
CA LEU A 204 8.44 12.30 -3.70
C LEU A 204 9.86 12.85 -3.71
N SER A 205 10.07 14.12 -3.38
CA SER A 205 11.41 14.69 -3.23
C SER A 205 12.24 14.00 -2.14
N THR A 206 11.59 13.58 -1.05
CA THR A 206 12.22 12.81 0.03
C THR A 206 12.35 11.32 -0.32
N PHE A 207 11.38 10.77 -1.06
CA PHE A 207 11.33 9.37 -1.43
C PHE A 207 12.41 8.97 -2.45
N GLU A 208 12.67 9.81 -3.45
CA GLU A 208 13.59 9.50 -4.54
C GLU A 208 15.03 9.17 -4.05
N PRO A 209 15.67 9.94 -3.14
CA PRO A 209 16.98 9.58 -2.60
C PRO A 209 16.98 8.24 -1.86
N LEU A 210 15.92 7.93 -1.10
CA LEU A 210 15.78 6.64 -0.43
C LEU A 210 15.66 5.50 -1.43
N PHE A 211 14.89 5.71 -2.49
CA PHE A 211 14.72 4.74 -3.57
C PHE A 211 16.06 4.45 -4.27
N LYS A 212 16.82 5.47 -4.67
CA LYS A 212 18.15 5.33 -5.29
C LYS A 212 19.11 4.54 -4.39
N LYS A 213 19.16 4.89 -3.10
CA LYS A 213 19.96 4.17 -2.10
C LYS A 213 19.60 2.70 -2.01
N ARG A 214 18.30 2.38 -1.96
CA ARG A 214 17.82 1.00 -1.87
C ARG A 214 18.03 0.23 -3.16
N TYR A 215 17.90 0.86 -4.30
CA TYR A 215 18.20 0.22 -5.59
C TYR A 215 19.67 -0.20 -5.69
N ALA A 216 20.61 0.69 -5.41
CA ALA A 216 22.04 0.38 -5.41
C ALA A 216 22.36 -0.78 -4.44
N ALA A 217 21.78 -0.79 -3.23
CA ALA A 217 21.98 -1.86 -2.26
C ALA A 217 21.46 -3.23 -2.75
N ILE A 218 20.33 -3.28 -3.46
CA ILE A 218 19.70 -4.52 -3.93
C ILE A 218 20.28 -5.00 -5.26
N SER A 219 20.48 -4.09 -6.23
CA SER A 219 21.00 -4.46 -7.55
C SER A 219 22.45 -4.91 -7.51
N GLY A 220 23.24 -4.30 -6.63
CA GLY A 220 24.70 -4.51 -6.54
C GLY A 220 25.47 -3.89 -7.71
N VAL A 221 24.83 -3.06 -8.52
CA VAL A 221 25.41 -2.33 -9.66
C VAL A 221 25.04 -0.85 -9.55
N GLU A 222 25.92 0.01 -10.04
CA GLU A 222 25.66 1.45 -10.15
C GLU A 222 24.91 1.72 -11.45
N GLU A 223 23.60 1.82 -11.33
CA GLU A 223 22.71 2.22 -12.43
C GLU A 223 21.93 3.46 -11.97
N ASN A 224 21.76 4.41 -12.87
CA ASN A 224 20.98 5.61 -12.56
C ASN A 224 19.50 5.32 -12.68
N VAL A 225 18.83 5.22 -11.53
CA VAL A 225 17.37 5.05 -11.47
C VAL A 225 16.69 6.31 -11.00
N SER A 226 15.49 6.57 -11.51
CA SER A 226 14.68 7.71 -11.09
C SER A 226 13.22 7.35 -10.92
N VAL A 227 12.54 8.13 -10.08
CA VAL A 227 11.10 8.18 -9.96
C VAL A 227 10.66 9.63 -10.14
N SER A 228 9.97 9.92 -11.24
CA SER A 228 9.49 11.26 -11.53
C SER A 228 7.97 11.33 -11.41
N TYR A 229 7.49 12.47 -10.90
CA TYR A 229 6.07 12.77 -10.77
C TYR A 229 5.60 13.55 -11.99
N GLN A 230 4.57 13.02 -12.65
CA GLN A 230 3.92 13.67 -13.77
C GLN A 230 2.55 14.16 -13.35
N SER A 231 2.33 15.47 -13.42
CA SER A 231 1.08 16.12 -13.10
C SER A 231 0.89 17.35 -13.97
N GLN A 232 -0.34 17.59 -14.38
CA GLN A 232 -0.72 18.84 -15.07
C GLN A 232 -0.53 20.07 -14.14
N LEU A 233 -0.65 19.86 -12.82
CA LEU A 233 -0.53 20.91 -11.81
C LEU A 233 0.92 21.38 -11.60
N LEU A 234 1.92 20.72 -12.16
CA LEU A 234 3.31 21.19 -12.15
C LEU A 234 3.52 22.41 -13.05
N ASN A 235 2.70 22.57 -14.08
CA ASN A 235 2.86 23.58 -15.13
C ASN A 235 1.83 24.69 -15.07
N GLU A 236 0.66 24.45 -14.46
CA GLU A 236 -0.46 25.41 -14.44
C GLU A 236 -1.26 25.28 -13.14
N ASP A 237 -1.83 26.40 -12.70
CA ASP A 237 -2.72 26.46 -11.56
C ASP A 237 -3.97 25.60 -11.76
N PHE A 238 -4.42 24.89 -10.73
CA PHE A 238 -5.50 23.90 -10.85
C PHE A 238 -6.84 24.54 -11.24
N ARG A 239 -7.13 25.76 -10.79
CA ARG A 239 -8.34 26.49 -11.18
C ARG A 239 -8.34 26.75 -12.68
N LYS A 240 -7.24 27.28 -13.21
CA LYS A 240 -7.10 27.54 -14.65
C LYS A 240 -7.22 26.25 -15.46
N LEU A 241 -6.62 25.15 -15.01
CA LEU A 241 -6.78 23.85 -15.66
C LEU A 241 -8.23 23.42 -15.76
N ILE A 242 -9.02 23.56 -14.68
CA ILE A 242 -10.44 23.19 -14.68
C ILE A 242 -11.25 24.11 -15.62
N GLU A 243 -10.98 25.44 -15.61
CA GLU A 243 -11.63 26.40 -16.47
C GLU A 243 -11.35 26.09 -17.95
N ASN A 244 -10.09 25.85 -18.29
CA ASN A 244 -9.68 25.51 -19.65
C ASN A 244 -10.25 24.17 -20.13
N ALA A 245 -10.45 23.21 -19.23
CA ALA A 245 -10.98 21.90 -19.54
C ALA A 245 -12.52 21.84 -19.59
N ALA A 246 -13.24 22.93 -19.27
CA ALA A 246 -14.69 22.92 -19.10
C ALA A 246 -15.46 22.35 -20.30
N THR A 247 -15.09 22.72 -21.52
CA THR A 247 -15.72 22.21 -22.76
C THR A 247 -15.40 20.73 -22.96
N GLN A 248 -14.15 20.33 -22.76
CA GLN A 248 -13.72 18.95 -22.90
C GLN A 248 -14.39 18.03 -21.87
N ASP A 249 -14.50 18.47 -20.61
CA ASP A 249 -15.16 17.73 -19.53
C ASP A 249 -16.63 17.46 -19.84
N ARG A 250 -17.34 18.47 -20.38
CA ARG A 250 -18.74 18.32 -20.81
C ARG A 250 -18.88 17.32 -21.95
N MET A 251 -18.00 17.39 -22.95
CA MET A 251 -18.01 16.44 -24.08
C MET A 251 -17.67 15.01 -23.61
N ALA A 252 -16.68 14.87 -22.75
CA ALA A 252 -16.23 13.59 -22.21
C ALA A 252 -17.18 13.02 -21.13
N GLN A 253 -18.03 13.87 -20.50
CA GLN A 253 -18.89 13.53 -19.37
C GLN A 253 -18.14 13.08 -18.12
N PHE A 254 -16.89 13.49 -17.96
CA PHE A 254 -16.06 13.28 -16.78
C PHE A 254 -14.92 14.30 -16.71
N SER A 255 -14.31 14.45 -15.53
CA SER A 255 -13.18 15.34 -15.30
C SER A 255 -11.93 14.85 -16.03
N THR A 256 -11.35 15.66 -16.90
CA THR A 256 -10.17 15.33 -17.72
C THR A 256 -8.88 15.87 -17.12
N VAL A 257 -8.93 16.76 -16.13
CA VAL A 257 -7.78 17.39 -15.47
C VAL A 257 -7.85 17.21 -13.95
N GLY A 258 -6.69 17.23 -13.28
CA GLY A 258 -6.54 17.17 -11.84
C GLY A 258 -5.73 15.98 -11.33
N ILE A 259 -5.53 15.91 -10.01
CA ILE A 259 -4.64 14.93 -9.34
C ILE A 259 -4.99 13.46 -9.61
N HIS A 260 -6.20 13.15 -10.03
CA HIS A 260 -6.62 11.80 -10.43
C HIS A 260 -6.10 11.40 -11.82
N LYS A 261 -5.43 12.32 -12.54
CA LYS A 261 -4.73 12.08 -13.81
C LYS A 261 -3.22 11.97 -13.64
N ASP A 262 -2.69 12.27 -12.46
CA ASP A 262 -1.26 12.18 -12.19
C ASP A 262 -0.68 10.79 -12.42
N ASP A 263 0.62 10.73 -12.64
CA ASP A 263 1.35 9.48 -12.79
C ASP A 263 2.73 9.55 -12.13
N LEU A 264 3.32 8.36 -11.89
CA LEU A 264 4.72 8.18 -11.56
C LEU A 264 5.41 7.48 -12.71
N VAL A 265 6.56 7.99 -13.13
CA VAL A 265 7.38 7.36 -14.15
C VAL A 265 8.66 6.81 -13.51
N PHE A 266 8.90 5.54 -13.75
CA PHE A 266 10.09 4.85 -13.28
C PHE A 266 11.06 4.67 -14.46
N GLU A 267 12.29 5.15 -14.30
CA GLU A 267 13.31 5.10 -15.34
C GLU A 267 14.59 4.46 -14.82
N ILE A 268 15.33 3.90 -15.77
CA ILE A 268 16.68 3.41 -15.59
C ILE A 268 17.53 3.93 -16.75
N GLU A 269 18.66 4.56 -16.46
CA GLU A 269 19.55 5.23 -17.42
C GLU A 269 18.78 6.21 -18.36
N GLY A 270 17.74 6.89 -17.80
CA GLY A 270 16.91 7.83 -18.56
C GLY A 270 15.85 7.17 -19.45
N TYR A 271 15.71 5.84 -19.41
CA TYR A 271 14.72 5.13 -20.21
C TYR A 271 13.61 4.52 -19.35
N PRO A 272 12.33 4.57 -19.79
CA PRO A 272 11.22 3.95 -19.07
C PRO A 272 11.45 2.46 -18.84
N ILE A 273 11.50 2.04 -17.57
CA ILE A 273 11.81 0.65 -17.19
C ILE A 273 10.78 -0.36 -17.73
N LYS A 274 9.53 0.07 -17.94
CA LYS A 274 8.48 -0.75 -18.53
C LYS A 274 8.85 -1.29 -19.91
N LYS A 275 9.57 -0.49 -20.70
CA LYS A 275 9.95 -0.85 -22.09
C LYS A 275 11.34 -1.48 -22.17
N PHE A 276 12.30 -0.92 -21.45
CA PHE A 276 13.72 -1.18 -21.64
C PHE A 276 14.38 -1.97 -20.51
N GLY A 277 13.73 -2.06 -19.33
CA GLY A 277 14.30 -2.78 -18.20
C GLY A 277 14.33 -4.30 -18.42
N SER A 278 15.44 -4.94 -18.06
CA SER A 278 15.52 -6.40 -17.94
C SER A 278 14.62 -6.93 -16.83
N GLN A 279 14.34 -8.23 -16.79
CA GLN A 279 13.58 -8.83 -15.72
C GLN A 279 14.24 -8.63 -14.34
N GLY A 280 15.57 -8.74 -14.27
CA GLY A 280 16.36 -8.51 -13.06
C GLY A 280 16.24 -7.06 -12.56
N GLN A 281 16.39 -6.09 -13.47
CA GLN A 281 16.24 -4.67 -13.17
C GLN A 281 14.83 -4.32 -12.66
N ARG A 282 13.78 -4.83 -13.31
CA ARG A 282 12.38 -4.62 -12.88
C ARG A 282 12.14 -5.18 -11.46
N LYS A 283 12.66 -6.37 -11.17
CA LYS A 283 12.56 -6.98 -9.84
C LYS A 283 13.31 -6.15 -8.79
N SER A 284 14.56 -5.76 -9.06
CA SER A 284 15.35 -4.92 -8.16
C SER A 284 14.69 -3.57 -7.91
N LEU A 285 14.12 -2.94 -8.94
CA LEU A 285 13.41 -1.67 -8.84
C LEU A 285 12.17 -1.79 -7.94
N LEU A 286 11.34 -2.82 -8.13
CA LEU A 286 10.14 -3.03 -7.32
C LEU A 286 10.46 -3.19 -5.84
N ILE A 287 11.48 -3.98 -5.53
CA ILE A 287 11.92 -4.19 -4.16
C ILE A 287 12.49 -2.90 -3.57
N ALA A 288 13.31 -2.18 -4.34
CA ALA A 288 13.85 -0.89 -3.93
C ALA A 288 12.75 0.14 -3.63
N LEU A 289 11.70 0.22 -4.46
CA LEU A 289 10.51 1.07 -4.20
C LEU A 289 9.84 0.72 -2.87
N LYS A 290 9.67 -0.56 -2.58
CA LYS A 290 9.03 -1.03 -1.33
C LYS A 290 9.91 -0.81 -0.10
N LEU A 291 11.22 -1.03 -0.22
CA LEU A 291 12.16 -0.73 0.87
C LEU A 291 12.29 0.77 1.10
N ALA A 292 12.25 1.59 0.07
CA ALA A 292 12.18 3.05 0.21
C ALA A 292 10.87 3.48 0.90
N GLN A 293 9.75 2.83 0.58
CA GLN A 293 8.48 3.02 1.30
C GLN A 293 8.63 2.68 2.80
N PHE A 294 9.29 1.57 3.12
CA PHE A 294 9.55 1.16 4.49
C PHE A 294 10.40 2.21 5.24
N ASP A 295 11.51 2.65 4.63
CA ASP A 295 12.38 3.67 5.22
C ASP A 295 11.66 4.99 5.46
N MET A 296 10.89 5.44 4.47
CA MET A 296 10.15 6.69 4.57
C MET A 296 9.09 6.63 5.66
N LEU A 297 8.31 5.55 5.74
CA LEU A 297 7.35 5.35 6.83
C LEU A 297 8.04 5.36 8.19
N LYS A 298 9.20 4.67 8.31
CA LYS A 298 9.99 4.65 9.54
C LYS A 298 10.45 6.05 9.95
N GLN A 299 10.94 6.86 9.00
CA GLN A 299 11.40 8.23 9.28
C GLN A 299 10.25 9.13 9.75
N ILE A 300 9.09 9.06 9.10
CA ILE A 300 7.98 9.96 9.38
C ILE A 300 7.20 9.55 10.62
N THR A 301 6.91 8.25 10.78
CA THR A 301 6.09 7.76 11.90
C THR A 301 6.91 7.52 13.17
N THR A 302 8.25 7.54 13.09
CA THR A 302 9.18 7.18 14.17
C THR A 302 8.99 5.75 14.71
N VAL A 303 8.19 4.96 14.03
CA VAL A 303 7.89 3.53 14.31
C VAL A 303 8.45 2.69 13.18
N THR A 304 9.12 1.59 13.50
CA THR A 304 9.56 0.64 12.45
C THR A 304 8.35 -0.12 11.92
N PRO A 305 8.04 -0.03 10.61
CA PRO A 305 6.90 -0.73 10.04
C PRO A 305 7.05 -2.26 10.11
N ILE A 306 5.94 -2.98 10.15
CA ILE A 306 5.93 -4.42 9.88
C ILE A 306 6.22 -4.63 8.39
N LEU A 307 7.15 -5.55 8.06
CA LEU A 307 7.43 -5.92 6.68
C LEU A 307 6.89 -7.32 6.38
N LEU A 308 6.07 -7.41 5.34
CA LEU A 308 5.46 -8.64 4.84
C LEU A 308 6.10 -9.00 3.49
N LEU A 309 6.74 -10.17 3.39
CA LEU A 309 7.41 -10.66 2.18
C LEU A 309 6.69 -11.92 1.66
N ASP A 310 5.91 -11.75 0.61
CA ASP A 310 5.16 -12.85 0.00
C ASP A 310 5.94 -13.46 -1.17
N ASP A 311 6.21 -14.78 -1.09
CA ASP A 311 6.93 -15.58 -2.09
C ASP A 311 8.20 -14.90 -2.63
N ILE A 312 9.00 -14.33 -1.71
CA ILE A 312 10.15 -13.49 -2.07
C ILE A 312 11.28 -14.30 -2.74
N PHE A 313 11.42 -15.57 -2.36
CA PHE A 313 12.47 -16.45 -2.88
C PHE A 313 12.25 -16.85 -4.35
N ASP A 314 11.02 -16.79 -4.86
CA ASP A 314 10.74 -17.03 -6.27
C ASP A 314 11.16 -15.83 -7.16
N LYS A 315 11.37 -14.69 -6.54
CA LYS A 315 11.71 -13.45 -7.24
C LYS A 315 13.16 -13.03 -7.11
N LEU A 316 13.83 -13.43 -6.02
CA LEU A 316 15.19 -13.06 -5.71
C LEU A 316 16.06 -14.26 -5.42
N ASP A 317 17.34 -14.11 -5.70
CA ASP A 317 18.37 -15.02 -5.21
C ASP A 317 18.56 -14.89 -3.69
N GLU A 318 19.15 -15.92 -3.09
CA GLU A 318 19.37 -15.98 -1.64
C GLU A 318 20.18 -14.80 -1.09
N GLN A 319 21.15 -14.29 -1.86
CA GLN A 319 21.98 -13.17 -1.43
C GLN A 319 21.17 -11.89 -1.28
N ARG A 320 20.26 -11.62 -2.21
CA ARG A 320 19.36 -10.45 -2.15
C ARG A 320 18.36 -10.58 -1.01
N VAL A 321 17.82 -11.78 -0.77
CA VAL A 321 16.92 -12.01 0.38
C VAL A 321 17.66 -11.79 1.69
N SER A 322 18.88 -12.32 1.85
CA SER A 322 19.71 -12.06 3.03
C SER A 322 19.99 -10.58 3.23
N LYS A 323 20.28 -9.83 2.15
CA LYS A 323 20.45 -8.37 2.21
C LYS A 323 19.18 -7.67 2.73
N ILE A 324 17.99 -8.05 2.25
CA ILE A 324 16.71 -7.45 2.70
C ILE A 324 16.53 -7.72 4.20
N ILE A 325 16.74 -8.95 4.65
CA ILE A 325 16.62 -9.31 6.06
C ILE A 325 17.56 -8.45 6.91
N ASN A 326 18.84 -8.35 6.54
CA ASN A 326 19.84 -7.55 7.27
C ASN A 326 19.45 -6.06 7.29
N LEU A 327 19.02 -5.48 6.14
CA LEU A 327 18.61 -4.08 6.04
C LEU A 327 17.42 -3.74 6.95
N VAL A 328 16.52 -4.68 7.20
CA VAL A 328 15.40 -4.50 8.14
C VAL A 328 15.89 -4.62 9.58
N HIS A 329 16.83 -5.52 9.86
CA HIS A 329 17.37 -5.74 11.21
C HIS A 329 18.36 -4.69 11.69
N GLU A 330 19.10 -4.03 10.79
CA GLU A 330 19.90 -2.84 11.16
C GLU A 330 19.06 -1.77 11.88
N SER A 331 17.76 -1.91 11.75
CA SER A 331 16.76 -1.03 12.36
C SER A 331 16.34 -1.43 13.80
N SER A 332 16.91 -2.46 14.38
CA SER A 332 16.81 -3.00 15.77
C SER A 332 15.41 -3.35 16.32
N THR A 333 14.29 -2.99 15.70
CA THR A 333 12.93 -3.22 16.23
C THR A 333 11.91 -3.69 15.20
N GLY A 334 12.36 -4.04 13.98
CA GLY A 334 11.48 -4.44 12.89
C GLY A 334 10.97 -5.88 13.04
N GLN A 335 9.70 -6.11 12.72
CA GLN A 335 9.12 -7.45 12.63
C GLN A 335 8.91 -7.81 11.16
N LEU A 336 9.35 -9.01 10.80
CA LEU A 336 9.37 -9.52 9.44
C LEU A 336 8.56 -10.81 9.33
N PHE A 337 7.65 -10.86 8.38
CA PHE A 337 6.88 -12.05 8.03
C PHE A 337 7.20 -12.46 6.59
N ILE A 338 7.54 -13.72 6.41
CA ILE A 338 7.97 -14.28 5.12
C ILE A 338 7.08 -15.47 4.77
N THR A 339 6.71 -15.62 3.49
CA THR A 339 6.16 -16.87 2.97
C THR A 339 7.11 -17.52 1.99
N ASP A 340 7.20 -18.84 2.03
CA ASP A 340 7.94 -19.64 1.05
C ASP A 340 7.37 -21.06 0.92
N THR A 341 7.64 -21.68 -0.22
CA THR A 341 7.27 -23.08 -0.48
C THR A 341 8.33 -24.08 -0.01
N HIS A 342 9.58 -23.64 0.23
CA HIS A 342 10.72 -24.48 0.56
C HIS A 342 11.27 -24.19 1.97
N PRO A 343 10.86 -24.97 3.00
CA PRO A 343 11.29 -24.74 4.39
C PRO A 343 12.81 -24.73 4.57
N GLU A 344 13.49 -25.71 3.98
CA GLU A 344 14.95 -25.87 4.10
C GLU A 344 15.73 -24.68 3.54
N ARG A 345 15.32 -24.17 2.38
CA ARG A 345 15.90 -22.98 1.75
C ARG A 345 15.71 -21.76 2.64
N THR A 346 14.49 -21.55 3.11
CA THR A 346 14.14 -20.41 3.98
C THR A 346 14.99 -20.45 5.25
N GLU A 347 15.04 -21.60 5.91
CA GLU A 347 15.81 -21.78 7.13
C GLU A 347 17.31 -21.53 6.90
N ALA A 348 17.90 -22.09 5.83
CA ALA A 348 19.31 -21.92 5.50
C ALA A 348 19.67 -20.44 5.24
N VAL A 349 18.81 -19.70 4.58
CA VAL A 349 19.05 -18.27 4.29
C VAL A 349 18.95 -17.43 5.55
N ILE A 350 17.94 -17.65 6.40
CA ILE A 350 17.74 -16.86 7.61
C ILE A 350 18.83 -17.14 8.64
N LYS A 351 19.28 -18.39 8.81
CA LYS A 351 20.39 -18.73 9.69
C LYS A 351 21.68 -17.96 9.37
N LYS A 352 21.93 -17.63 8.08
CA LYS A 352 23.08 -16.82 7.68
C LYS A 352 23.00 -15.35 8.18
N THR A 353 21.83 -14.90 8.61
CA THR A 353 21.64 -13.55 9.14
C THR A 353 21.80 -13.46 10.65
N GLU A 354 22.03 -14.58 11.34
CA GLU A 354 22.19 -14.68 12.80
C GLU A 354 20.99 -14.14 13.62
N GLN A 355 19.83 -14.00 12.98
CA GLN A 355 18.62 -13.48 13.61
C GLN A 355 17.75 -14.62 14.15
N ALA A 356 17.07 -14.35 15.28
CA ALA A 356 16.08 -15.28 15.80
C ALA A 356 14.87 -15.35 14.87
N PHE A 357 14.40 -16.55 14.59
CA PHE A 357 13.24 -16.77 13.71
C PHE A 357 12.39 -17.96 14.16
N LYS A 358 11.17 -18.01 13.67
CA LYS A 358 10.23 -19.12 13.89
C LYS A 358 9.60 -19.57 12.58
N LEU A 359 9.62 -20.88 12.34
CA LEU A 359 8.93 -21.50 11.21
C LEU A 359 7.52 -21.92 11.62
N HIS A 360 6.54 -21.57 10.79
CA HIS A 360 5.16 -22.04 10.87
C HIS A 360 4.87 -22.92 9.66
N HIS A 361 4.72 -24.21 9.88
CA HIS A 361 4.40 -25.18 8.82
C HIS A 361 2.88 -25.22 8.60
N LEU A 362 2.44 -25.04 7.33
CA LEU A 362 1.05 -25.00 6.90
C LEU A 362 0.65 -26.22 6.06
#